data_7e539997a5187ac4f7df665ea5f145b9
#
_entry.id   7e539997a5187ac4f7df665ea5f145b9
#
_cell.length_a   1.000
_cell.length_b   1.000
_cell.length_c   1.000
_cell.angle_alpha   90.00
_cell.angle_beta   90.00
_cell.angle_gamma   90.00
#
_symmetry.space_group_name_H-M   'P 1'
#
loop_
_entity.id
_entity.type
_entity.pdbx_description
1 polymer ?
#
loop_
_entity_poly.entity_id
_entity_poly.type
_entity_poly.pdbx_seq_one_letter_code
_entity_poly.pdbx_strand_id
1 'polypeptide(L)'
;MEKREGVKRVLITSIGGGKIEKKDGEKVLKDYEDTTYIIRKENGDFYTETTSCMPIVIKNAYDIDKTIIIGTTGSMWDNLYEKYLENLKLEEQKDEEYKKSLIDVEIASNKTMSLDKINLEKFNETFKDKVKGIVIKYGVNPKEIFRNFDLIIKIQEEFNEEEEYEVYLDITHSFRSNAFWMFLVMTYFTDVSNKNIKIAGITYGMYEAKSENVTPIVILKPFLEILNWIKGASELKQYGNSYYILENLKNNNNIPKEIKTELEIFSNTMNMNYIGALIESIDRLKNLKEQINEISGPAKHIVPEVLMNFIEDFDLKEDDNIKRIYLLQATLAKWHCEQRRYAMAAINISEAIVTFVLLALDTNSKKLKGKFDPDNDGQKWLKEVYRIYSDTSDLTDEEKQILKYGEIYVETVRIRKDVAHSLGKQVNINEDIKKLENYSNEIVSLLRKPEIIKKFEERLKILENLKSKNSTEKLTIESKENTNKEIKKNMVSEKIVGKKILVISTRALDKNEIDELNVNWGFQKQNIIFLDAEETIKWKKAKQEEDFKYFKNNININLKEGDYILLHGDYFRIAKIKGYAGTYKIKSLIICDRFSPEDEYFKGI
;
A
#
# COMPACT_ATOMS: atom_id res chain seq x y z
N MET A 1 -25.32 -22.47 13.89
CA MET A 1 -24.93 -22.66 12.47
C MET A 1 -24.70 -24.14 12.22
N GLU A 2 -25.32 -24.71 11.21
CA GLU A 2 -24.92 -26.04 10.75
C GLU A 2 -23.48 -25.98 10.24
N LYS A 3 -22.74 -27.05 10.46
CA LYS A 3 -21.35 -27.15 10.01
C LYS A 3 -21.33 -27.23 8.48
N ARG A 4 -20.61 -26.30 7.82
CA ARG A 4 -20.43 -26.36 6.38
C ARG A 4 -19.53 -27.54 6.01
N GLU A 5 -19.85 -28.22 4.93
CA GLU A 5 -19.05 -29.34 4.42
C GLU A 5 -17.63 -28.84 4.06
N GLY A 6 -16.62 -29.57 4.47
CA GLY A 6 -15.20 -29.23 4.23
C GLY A 6 -14.60 -28.21 5.20
N VAL A 7 -15.35 -27.61 6.12
CA VAL A 7 -14.84 -26.64 7.10
C VAL A 7 -14.51 -27.36 8.42
N LYS A 8 -13.30 -27.15 8.92
CA LYS A 8 -12.87 -27.66 10.21
C LYS A 8 -13.15 -26.67 11.32
N ARG A 9 -13.69 -27.13 12.45
CA ARG A 9 -13.94 -26.31 13.63
C ARG A 9 -12.88 -26.55 14.69
N VAL A 10 -12.26 -25.47 15.14
CA VAL A 10 -11.20 -25.52 16.17
C VAL A 10 -11.59 -24.64 17.35
N LEU A 11 -11.53 -25.20 18.55
CA LEU A 11 -11.66 -24.44 19.80
C LEU A 11 -10.26 -24.11 20.32
N ILE A 12 -10.00 -22.83 20.56
CA ILE A 12 -8.82 -22.39 21.31
C ILE A 12 -9.33 -21.88 22.67
N THR A 13 -8.88 -22.48 23.74
CA THR A 13 -9.34 -22.17 25.09
C THR A 13 -8.17 -22.12 26.06
N SER A 14 -8.37 -21.53 27.20
CA SER A 14 -7.42 -21.56 28.30
C SER A 14 -8.03 -22.15 29.54
N ILE A 15 -7.18 -22.70 30.42
CA ILE A 15 -7.59 -23.29 31.69
C ILE A 15 -6.93 -22.63 32.88
N GLY A 16 -7.71 -22.48 33.94
CA GLY A 16 -7.24 -22.03 35.25
C GLY A 16 -6.71 -23.16 36.15
N GLY A 17 -6.31 -22.81 37.33
CA GLY A 17 -5.93 -23.79 38.38
C GLY A 17 -7.12 -24.21 39.24
N GLY A 18 -7.03 -25.37 39.81
CA GLY A 18 -7.95 -25.87 40.83
C GLY A 18 -7.81 -25.14 42.17
N LYS A 19 -8.76 -25.37 43.05
CA LYS A 19 -8.70 -24.86 44.43
C LYS A 19 -7.80 -25.77 45.29
N ILE A 20 -6.74 -25.19 45.85
CA ILE A 20 -5.82 -25.88 46.75
C ILE A 20 -6.18 -25.53 48.19
N GLU A 21 -6.43 -26.52 48.99
CA GLU A 21 -6.70 -26.41 50.43
C GLU A 21 -5.56 -27.01 51.26
N LYS A 22 -5.47 -26.65 52.52
CA LYS A 22 -4.57 -27.31 53.50
C LYS A 22 -5.38 -28.27 54.34
N LYS A 23 -5.04 -29.57 54.27
CA LYS A 23 -5.63 -30.61 55.09
C LYS A 23 -4.51 -31.31 55.83
N ASP A 24 -4.58 -31.37 57.15
CA ASP A 24 -3.55 -31.95 58.03
C ASP A 24 -2.13 -31.41 57.81
N GLY A 25 -2.01 -30.13 57.39
CA GLY A 25 -0.73 -29.48 57.13
C GLY A 25 -0.21 -29.64 55.68
N GLU A 26 -0.76 -30.55 54.92
CA GLU A 26 -0.44 -30.77 53.51
C GLU A 26 -1.36 -30.00 52.55
N LYS A 27 -0.83 -29.61 51.40
CA LYS A 27 -1.63 -29.02 50.32
C LYS A 27 -2.32 -30.13 49.55
N VAL A 28 -3.62 -30.06 49.41
CA VAL A 28 -4.43 -30.99 48.65
C VAL A 28 -5.29 -30.22 47.66
N LEU A 29 -5.50 -30.79 46.48
CA LEU A 29 -6.40 -30.27 45.47
C LEU A 29 -7.84 -30.59 45.92
N LYS A 30 -8.72 -29.58 45.89
CA LYS A 30 -10.14 -29.77 46.15
C LYS A 30 -10.81 -30.38 44.91
N ASP A 31 -11.78 -31.27 45.12
CA ASP A 31 -12.57 -31.83 44.03
C ASP A 31 -13.21 -30.73 43.19
N TYR A 32 -13.21 -30.96 41.89
CA TYR A 32 -13.83 -30.03 40.94
C TYR A 32 -15.36 -30.16 41.03
N GLU A 33 -16.00 -29.00 41.14
CA GLU A 33 -17.47 -28.93 41.24
C GLU A 33 -18.09 -28.89 39.85
N ASP A 34 -19.04 -29.79 39.59
CA ASP A 34 -19.86 -29.73 38.38
C ASP A 34 -20.84 -28.57 38.45
N THR A 35 -21.05 -27.90 37.33
CA THR A 35 -22.10 -26.91 37.12
C THR A 35 -22.81 -27.18 35.80
N THR A 36 -24.07 -26.79 35.70
CA THR A 36 -24.80 -26.87 34.44
C THR A 36 -24.52 -25.61 33.63
N TYR A 37 -23.80 -25.77 32.54
CA TYR A 37 -23.60 -24.66 31.59
C TYR A 37 -24.77 -24.56 30.60
N ILE A 38 -25.14 -23.35 30.26
CA ILE A 38 -26.18 -23.07 29.27
C ILE A 38 -25.66 -22.10 28.20
N ILE A 39 -25.80 -22.49 26.93
CA ILE A 39 -25.45 -21.66 25.76
C ILE A 39 -26.73 -21.41 24.96
N ARG A 40 -27.00 -20.14 24.66
CA ARG A 40 -28.00 -19.77 23.65
C ARG A 40 -27.34 -19.69 22.28
N LYS A 41 -27.68 -20.63 21.38
CA LYS A 41 -27.16 -20.65 20.00
C LYS A 41 -27.77 -19.53 19.14
N GLU A 42 -27.17 -19.21 18.02
CA GLU A 42 -27.63 -18.15 17.10
C GLU A 42 -29.03 -18.41 16.53
N ASN A 43 -29.42 -19.67 16.36
CA ASN A 43 -30.76 -20.05 15.95
C ASN A 43 -31.83 -19.91 17.05
N GLY A 44 -31.44 -19.47 18.23
CA GLY A 44 -32.32 -19.30 19.38
C GLY A 44 -32.43 -20.52 20.30
N ASP A 45 -31.91 -21.69 19.90
CA ASP A 45 -31.93 -22.91 20.71
C ASP A 45 -30.96 -22.81 21.89
N PHE A 46 -31.27 -23.55 22.95
CA PHE A 46 -30.40 -23.68 24.11
C PHE A 46 -29.71 -25.04 24.09
N TYR A 47 -28.42 -25.02 24.39
CA TYR A 47 -27.64 -26.21 24.68
C TYR A 47 -27.24 -26.20 26.16
N THR A 48 -27.43 -27.32 26.85
CA THR A 48 -27.09 -27.45 28.27
C THR A 48 -26.26 -28.72 28.51
N GLU A 49 -25.26 -28.61 29.37
CA GLU A 49 -24.41 -29.72 29.76
C GLU A 49 -23.88 -29.50 31.18
N THR A 50 -23.86 -30.55 32.01
CA THR A 50 -23.36 -30.52 33.39
C THR A 50 -21.98 -31.15 33.44
N THR A 51 -20.98 -30.36 33.82
CA THR A 51 -19.59 -30.82 33.91
C THR A 51 -18.74 -29.82 34.73
N SER A 52 -17.59 -30.25 35.17
CA SER A 52 -16.53 -29.38 35.73
C SER A 52 -15.59 -28.81 34.67
N CYS A 53 -15.76 -29.21 33.40
CA CYS A 53 -14.85 -28.87 32.30
C CYS A 53 -15.60 -28.08 31.19
N MET A 54 -15.64 -26.76 31.29
CA MET A 54 -16.36 -25.90 30.36
C MET A 54 -15.92 -26.04 28.87
N PRO A 55 -14.62 -26.25 28.53
CA PRO A 55 -14.23 -26.46 27.12
C PRO A 55 -14.99 -27.60 26.41
N ILE A 56 -15.38 -28.66 27.13
CA ILE A 56 -16.16 -29.79 26.61
C ILE A 56 -17.56 -29.32 26.20
N VAL A 57 -18.18 -28.45 26.97
CA VAL A 57 -19.48 -27.87 26.67
C VAL A 57 -19.47 -27.15 25.32
N ILE A 58 -18.45 -26.31 25.08
CA ILE A 58 -18.29 -25.60 23.82
C ILE A 58 -18.02 -26.58 22.68
N LYS A 59 -17.13 -27.55 22.93
CA LYS A 59 -16.80 -28.60 21.95
C LYS A 59 -18.06 -29.32 21.47
N ASN A 60 -18.89 -29.75 22.39
CA ASN A 60 -20.12 -30.50 22.06
C ASN A 60 -21.20 -29.59 21.47
N ALA A 61 -21.37 -28.35 21.98
CA ALA A 61 -22.37 -27.42 21.48
C ALA A 61 -22.15 -26.99 20.02
N TYR A 62 -20.88 -26.87 19.60
CA TYR A 62 -20.51 -26.38 18.27
C TYR A 62 -19.89 -27.46 17.37
N ASP A 63 -19.87 -28.72 17.78
CA ASP A 63 -19.29 -29.82 16.99
C ASP A 63 -17.84 -29.53 16.57
N ILE A 64 -16.99 -29.28 17.58
CA ILE A 64 -15.58 -28.93 17.39
C ILE A 64 -14.77 -30.18 17.03
N ASP A 65 -13.98 -30.08 15.95
CA ASP A 65 -13.12 -31.18 15.47
C ASP A 65 -11.84 -31.32 16.31
N LYS A 66 -11.25 -30.16 16.72
CA LYS A 66 -10.00 -30.09 17.47
C LYS A 66 -10.06 -29.01 18.55
N THR A 67 -9.57 -29.34 19.75
CA THR A 67 -9.44 -28.38 20.84
C THR A 67 -7.97 -28.11 21.14
N ILE A 68 -7.57 -26.83 21.21
CA ILE A 68 -6.24 -26.39 21.62
C ILE A 68 -6.37 -25.69 22.96
N ILE A 69 -5.67 -26.19 23.94
CA ILE A 69 -5.81 -25.79 25.36
C ILE A 69 -4.53 -25.15 25.84
N ILE A 70 -4.62 -23.94 26.36
CA ILE A 70 -3.50 -23.15 26.86
C ILE A 70 -3.61 -23.09 28.38
N GLY A 71 -2.57 -23.52 29.10
CA GLY A 71 -2.52 -23.48 30.55
C GLY A 71 -1.13 -23.20 31.09
N THR A 72 -1.03 -23.00 32.39
CA THR A 72 0.25 -22.93 33.11
C THR A 72 0.54 -24.27 33.77
N THR A 73 1.69 -24.41 34.42
CA THR A 73 2.00 -25.58 35.24
C THR A 73 1.04 -25.78 36.43
N GLY A 74 0.36 -24.73 36.87
CA GLY A 74 -0.64 -24.75 37.92
C GLY A 74 -2.08 -24.82 37.43
N SER A 75 -2.30 -25.20 36.18
CA SER A 75 -3.64 -25.39 35.63
C SER A 75 -4.15 -26.81 35.82
N MET A 76 -5.48 -26.99 35.85
CA MET A 76 -6.18 -28.26 36.13
C MET A 76 -6.09 -29.27 34.97
N TRP A 77 -4.86 -29.64 34.60
CA TRP A 77 -4.57 -30.59 33.52
C TRP A 77 -5.08 -32.02 33.82
N ASP A 78 -5.12 -32.41 35.10
CA ASP A 78 -5.65 -33.68 35.56
C ASP A 78 -7.16 -33.81 35.29
N ASN A 79 -7.92 -32.75 35.59
CA ASN A 79 -9.36 -32.70 35.30
C ASN A 79 -9.62 -32.76 33.81
N LEU A 80 -8.86 -31.99 33.02
CA LEU A 80 -8.96 -32.06 31.56
C LEU A 80 -8.67 -33.45 31.02
N TYR A 81 -7.59 -34.07 31.50
CA TYR A 81 -7.19 -35.41 31.09
C TYR A 81 -8.32 -36.40 31.32
N GLU A 82 -8.92 -36.40 32.49
CA GLU A 82 -10.02 -37.31 32.84
C GLU A 82 -11.29 -37.00 32.00
N LYS A 83 -11.71 -35.76 31.98
CA LYS A 83 -12.95 -35.35 31.29
C LYS A 83 -12.88 -35.50 29.75
N TYR A 84 -11.71 -35.34 29.14
CA TYR A 84 -11.56 -35.63 27.71
C TYR A 84 -11.45 -37.14 27.42
N LEU A 85 -10.90 -37.96 28.30
CA LEU A 85 -11.01 -39.41 28.17
C LEU A 85 -12.46 -39.88 28.18
N GLU A 86 -13.27 -39.40 29.13
CA GLU A 86 -14.71 -39.68 29.20
C GLU A 86 -15.43 -39.21 27.93
N ASN A 87 -15.23 -37.93 27.50
CA ASN A 87 -15.91 -37.34 26.35
C ASN A 87 -15.57 -38.04 25.02
N LEU A 88 -14.34 -38.47 24.84
CA LEU A 88 -13.86 -39.15 23.65
C LEU A 88 -13.99 -40.66 23.68
N LYS A 89 -14.53 -41.22 24.77
CA LYS A 89 -14.67 -42.69 25.04
C LYS A 89 -13.33 -43.44 24.97
N LEU A 90 -12.33 -42.88 25.65
CA LEU A 90 -10.96 -43.38 25.71
C LEU A 90 -10.58 -43.80 27.15
N GLU A 91 -11.55 -44.12 28.01
CA GLU A 91 -11.33 -44.44 29.43
C GLU A 91 -10.38 -45.62 29.63
N GLU A 92 -10.32 -46.56 28.68
CA GLU A 92 -9.38 -47.69 28.70
C GLU A 92 -7.90 -47.24 28.58
N GLN A 93 -7.65 -46.02 28.10
CA GLN A 93 -6.31 -45.42 27.97
C GLN A 93 -5.92 -44.62 29.22
N LYS A 94 -6.75 -44.63 30.28
CA LYS A 94 -6.49 -43.90 31.52
C LYS A 94 -5.24 -44.42 32.23
N ASP A 95 -4.31 -43.50 32.48
CA ASP A 95 -3.09 -43.76 33.24
C ASP A 95 -3.17 -43.00 34.57
N GLU A 96 -3.39 -43.74 35.65
CA GLU A 96 -3.54 -43.18 37.00
C GLU A 96 -2.24 -42.56 37.53
N GLU A 97 -1.06 -43.12 37.16
CA GLU A 97 0.23 -42.57 37.57
C GLU A 97 0.46 -41.22 36.88
N TYR A 98 0.11 -41.15 35.60
CA TYR A 98 0.19 -39.89 34.83
C TYR A 98 -0.78 -38.85 35.42
N LYS A 99 -2.04 -39.19 35.67
CA LYS A 99 -3.00 -38.31 36.33
C LYS A 99 -2.45 -37.78 37.66
N LYS A 100 -1.91 -38.66 38.50
CA LYS A 100 -1.29 -38.27 39.78
C LYS A 100 -0.13 -37.28 39.55
N SER A 101 0.72 -37.53 38.56
CA SER A 101 1.82 -36.62 38.25
C SER A 101 1.34 -35.20 37.85
N LEU A 102 0.22 -35.07 37.17
CA LEU A 102 -0.39 -33.78 36.85
C LEU A 102 -0.86 -33.06 38.12
N ILE A 103 -1.53 -33.77 39.04
CA ILE A 103 -1.96 -33.25 40.35
C ILE A 103 -0.77 -32.76 41.17
N ASP A 104 0.29 -33.55 41.24
CA ASP A 104 1.50 -33.22 42.02
C ASP A 104 2.16 -31.95 41.48
N VAL A 105 2.22 -31.79 40.16
CA VAL A 105 2.74 -30.56 39.50
C VAL A 105 1.84 -29.36 39.78
N GLU A 106 0.52 -29.49 39.71
CA GLU A 106 -0.42 -28.40 39.99
C GLU A 106 -0.26 -27.92 41.45
N ILE A 107 -0.24 -28.82 42.43
CA ILE A 107 -0.08 -28.50 43.85
C ILE A 107 1.27 -27.81 44.14
N ALA A 108 2.35 -28.26 43.48
CA ALA A 108 3.69 -27.71 43.64
C ALA A 108 3.93 -26.43 42.84
N SER A 109 3.02 -26.09 41.94
CA SER A 109 3.23 -25.03 40.96
C SER A 109 3.43 -23.67 41.60
N ASN A 110 4.32 -22.89 40.98
CA ASN A 110 4.58 -21.49 41.32
C ASN A 110 5.13 -20.73 40.10
N LYS A 111 5.21 -19.42 40.21
CA LYS A 111 5.64 -18.53 39.11
C LYS A 111 7.06 -18.80 38.58
N THR A 112 7.92 -19.47 39.32
CA THR A 112 9.30 -19.77 38.93
C THR A 112 9.48 -21.18 38.37
N MET A 113 8.46 -22.03 38.46
CA MET A 113 8.52 -23.41 37.99
C MET A 113 8.85 -23.48 36.50
N SER A 114 9.72 -24.40 36.13
CA SER A 114 10.04 -24.64 34.70
C SER A 114 8.90 -25.37 34.00
N LEU A 115 8.72 -25.10 32.68
CA LEU A 115 7.62 -25.68 31.89
C LEU A 115 7.79 -27.19 31.65
N ASP A 116 9.01 -27.70 31.70
CA ASP A 116 9.35 -29.14 31.57
C ASP A 116 8.92 -30.00 32.76
N LYS A 117 8.48 -29.39 33.86
CA LYS A 117 7.95 -30.13 35.01
C LYS A 117 6.61 -30.81 34.70
N ILE A 118 5.88 -30.36 33.70
CA ILE A 118 4.64 -30.99 33.25
C ILE A 118 4.88 -31.75 31.94
N ASN A 119 4.56 -33.02 31.90
CA ASN A 119 4.69 -33.85 30.69
C ASN A 119 3.45 -33.71 29.80
N LEU A 120 3.38 -32.64 29.00
CA LEU A 120 2.29 -32.47 28.00
C LEU A 120 2.49 -33.29 26.73
N GLU A 121 3.65 -33.87 26.46
CA GLU A 121 3.83 -34.79 25.32
C GLU A 121 2.90 -35.99 25.48
N LYS A 122 2.89 -36.64 26.67
CA LYS A 122 2.00 -37.76 26.98
C LYS A 122 0.52 -37.36 26.85
N PHE A 123 0.13 -36.16 27.30
CA PHE A 123 -1.21 -35.64 27.13
C PHE A 123 -1.57 -35.55 25.64
N ASN A 124 -0.70 -34.93 24.83
CA ASN A 124 -0.92 -34.73 23.39
C ASN A 124 -0.94 -36.06 22.62
N GLU A 125 -0.11 -37.03 23.00
CA GLU A 125 -0.09 -38.37 22.41
C GLU A 125 -1.38 -39.15 22.71
N THR A 126 -1.93 -39.02 23.93
CA THR A 126 -3.19 -39.67 24.32
C THR A 126 -4.35 -39.21 23.46
N PHE A 127 -4.43 -37.91 23.19
CA PHE A 127 -5.57 -37.32 22.46
C PHE A 127 -5.32 -37.07 20.96
N LYS A 128 -4.06 -37.22 20.52
CA LYS A 128 -3.64 -37.05 19.10
C LYS A 128 -4.18 -35.78 18.49
N ASP A 129 -4.88 -35.90 17.34
CA ASP A 129 -5.39 -34.77 16.59
C ASP A 129 -6.65 -34.12 17.20
N LYS A 130 -7.21 -34.67 18.27
CA LYS A 130 -8.45 -34.18 18.88
C LYS A 130 -8.24 -33.09 19.91
N VAL A 131 -7.19 -33.22 20.73
CA VAL A 131 -6.88 -32.24 21.77
C VAL A 131 -5.36 -32.02 21.85
N LYS A 132 -4.98 -30.74 21.89
CA LYS A 132 -3.58 -30.33 22.06
C LYS A 132 -3.42 -29.40 23.25
N GLY A 133 -2.58 -29.79 24.21
CA GLY A 133 -2.20 -28.97 25.35
C GLY A 133 -0.93 -28.17 25.08
N ILE A 134 -0.93 -26.90 25.48
CA ILE A 134 0.21 -25.98 25.41
C ILE A 134 0.43 -25.36 26.80
N VAL A 135 1.64 -25.51 27.33
CA VAL A 135 1.98 -24.92 28.63
C VAL A 135 2.76 -23.62 28.45
N ILE A 136 2.33 -22.58 29.14
CA ILE A 136 2.92 -21.24 29.11
C ILE A 136 3.36 -20.80 30.52
N LYS A 137 4.21 -19.77 30.59
CA LYS A 137 4.58 -19.12 31.85
C LYS A 137 3.44 -18.24 32.39
N TYR A 138 3.52 -17.89 33.68
CA TYR A 138 2.56 -16.98 34.31
C TYR A 138 2.56 -15.58 33.71
N GLY A 139 3.65 -15.15 33.02
CA GLY A 139 3.73 -13.85 32.42
C GLY A 139 3.94 -12.69 33.37
N VAL A 140 4.74 -12.92 34.41
CA VAL A 140 4.98 -11.92 35.48
C VAL A 140 5.94 -10.81 35.08
N ASN A 141 6.57 -10.91 33.94
CA ASN A 141 7.50 -9.91 33.38
C ASN A 141 7.45 -9.89 31.84
N PRO A 142 7.95 -8.83 31.19
CA PRO A 142 7.91 -8.71 29.73
C PRO A 142 8.55 -9.88 28.97
N LYS A 143 9.64 -10.44 29.48
CA LYS A 143 10.34 -11.56 28.83
C LYS A 143 9.47 -12.82 28.79
N GLU A 144 8.77 -13.13 29.88
CA GLU A 144 7.83 -14.27 29.92
C GLU A 144 6.61 -14.00 29.02
N ILE A 145 6.12 -12.75 29.00
CA ILE A 145 5.01 -12.33 28.16
C ILE A 145 5.36 -12.58 26.69
N PHE A 146 6.50 -12.10 26.20
CA PHE A 146 6.92 -12.33 24.80
C PHE A 146 7.15 -13.81 24.50
N ARG A 147 7.74 -14.57 25.44
CA ARG A 147 7.89 -16.02 25.27
C ARG A 147 6.54 -16.74 25.16
N ASN A 148 5.57 -16.35 25.95
CA ASN A 148 4.21 -16.89 25.84
C ASN A 148 3.60 -16.57 24.47
N PHE A 149 3.80 -15.35 23.97
CA PHE A 149 3.37 -14.95 22.63
C PHE A 149 3.98 -15.86 21.56
N ASP A 150 5.29 -16.11 21.61
CA ASP A 150 5.98 -17.00 20.67
C ASP A 150 5.42 -18.43 20.70
N LEU A 151 5.04 -18.93 21.89
CA LEU A 151 4.42 -20.26 22.02
C LEU A 151 3.00 -20.30 21.46
N ILE A 152 2.21 -19.24 21.70
CA ILE A 152 0.82 -19.18 21.27
C ILE A 152 0.73 -18.94 19.76
N ILE A 153 1.62 -18.11 19.18
CA ILE A 153 1.61 -17.87 17.73
C ILE A 153 1.93 -19.12 16.91
N LYS A 154 2.71 -20.06 17.50
CA LYS A 154 2.97 -21.37 16.88
C LYS A 154 1.72 -22.25 16.73
N ILE A 155 0.61 -21.89 17.35
CA ILE A 155 -0.68 -22.55 17.10
C ILE A 155 -1.04 -22.50 15.60
N GLN A 156 -0.56 -21.50 14.85
CA GLN A 156 -0.77 -21.45 13.40
C GLN A 156 -0.24 -22.70 12.65
N GLU A 157 0.73 -23.41 13.21
CA GLU A 157 1.27 -24.65 12.64
C GLU A 157 0.25 -25.81 12.67
N GLU A 158 -0.81 -25.69 13.48
CA GLU A 158 -1.91 -26.64 13.57
C GLU A 158 -2.96 -26.47 12.44
N PHE A 159 -2.81 -25.43 11.63
CA PHE A 159 -3.71 -25.10 10.53
C PHE A 159 -3.01 -25.34 9.18
N ASN A 160 -3.67 -26.10 8.30
CA ASN A 160 -3.21 -26.29 6.93
C ASN A 160 -3.65 -25.09 6.05
N GLU A 161 -2.81 -24.68 5.10
CA GLU A 161 -3.11 -23.57 4.18
C GLU A 161 -4.23 -23.90 3.17
N GLU A 162 -4.40 -25.18 2.87
CA GLU A 162 -5.39 -25.65 1.90
C GLU A 162 -6.78 -25.88 2.50
N GLU A 163 -6.94 -25.72 3.81
CA GLU A 163 -8.18 -25.99 4.53
C GLU A 163 -8.82 -24.71 5.08
N GLU A 164 -10.14 -24.69 5.18
CA GLU A 164 -10.91 -23.60 5.81
C GLU A 164 -11.21 -23.95 7.27
N TYR A 165 -10.97 -22.97 8.16
CA TYR A 165 -11.18 -23.16 9.59
C TYR A 165 -12.16 -22.14 10.17
N GLU A 166 -13.13 -22.63 10.94
CA GLU A 166 -13.94 -21.86 11.88
C GLU A 166 -13.35 -22.00 13.28
N VAL A 167 -12.80 -20.91 13.82
CA VAL A 167 -12.16 -20.91 15.14
C VAL A 167 -13.08 -20.29 16.17
N TYR A 168 -13.32 -21.02 17.23
CA TYR A 168 -14.01 -20.58 18.46
C TYR A 168 -12.96 -20.28 19.51
N LEU A 169 -13.07 -19.11 20.13
CA LEU A 169 -12.16 -18.68 21.18
C LEU A 169 -12.90 -18.66 22.50
N ASP A 170 -12.43 -19.41 23.49
CA ASP A 170 -12.96 -19.35 24.84
C ASP A 170 -11.99 -18.64 25.80
N ILE A 171 -12.49 -17.61 26.47
CA ILE A 171 -11.72 -16.77 27.40
C ILE A 171 -12.14 -16.95 28.87
N THR A 172 -12.86 -18.01 29.19
CA THR A 172 -13.46 -18.24 30.54
C THR A 172 -12.41 -18.40 31.61
N HIS A 173 -11.46 -19.30 31.43
CA HIS A 173 -10.49 -19.74 32.44
C HIS A 173 -9.10 -19.21 32.11
N SER A 174 -8.89 -17.90 32.11
CA SER A 174 -7.55 -17.39 31.88
C SER A 174 -7.17 -16.32 32.90
N PHE A 175 -5.86 -16.15 33.13
CA PHE A 175 -5.39 -14.90 33.68
C PHE A 175 -5.92 -13.77 32.78
N ARG A 176 -6.34 -12.67 33.35
CA ARG A 176 -6.88 -11.52 32.60
C ARG A 176 -5.97 -11.09 31.45
N SER A 177 -4.66 -11.23 31.61
CA SER A 177 -3.66 -11.00 30.57
C SER A 177 -3.74 -11.99 29.40
N ASN A 178 -4.07 -13.26 29.64
CA ASN A 178 -4.13 -14.28 28.60
C ASN A 178 -5.31 -14.05 27.64
N ALA A 179 -6.46 -13.59 28.15
CA ALA A 179 -7.60 -13.22 27.29
C ALA A 179 -7.21 -12.13 26.27
N PHE A 180 -6.41 -11.16 26.71
CA PHE A 180 -5.86 -10.11 25.84
C PHE A 180 -4.91 -10.69 24.78
N TRP A 181 -4.04 -11.61 25.16
CA TRP A 181 -3.11 -12.26 24.24
C TRP A 181 -3.84 -13.12 23.21
N MET A 182 -4.80 -13.90 23.65
CA MET A 182 -5.60 -14.74 22.76
C MET A 182 -6.31 -13.90 21.71
N PHE A 183 -6.86 -12.75 22.11
CA PHE A 183 -7.48 -11.82 21.18
C PHE A 183 -6.47 -11.24 20.16
N LEU A 184 -5.27 -10.84 20.59
CA LEU A 184 -4.22 -10.34 19.69
C LEU A 184 -3.73 -11.42 18.71
N VAL A 185 -3.53 -12.64 19.20
CA VAL A 185 -3.11 -13.78 18.36
C VAL A 185 -4.19 -14.12 17.35
N MET A 186 -5.46 -14.08 17.72
CA MET A 186 -6.57 -14.29 16.79
C MET A 186 -6.62 -13.20 15.71
N THR A 187 -6.40 -11.95 16.08
CA THR A 187 -6.28 -10.86 15.10
C THR A 187 -5.11 -11.10 14.15
N TYR A 188 -3.98 -11.59 14.67
CA TYR A 188 -2.86 -11.99 13.83
C TYR A 188 -3.24 -13.12 12.86
N PHE A 189 -3.94 -14.14 13.30
CA PHE A 189 -4.35 -15.26 12.46
C PHE A 189 -5.30 -14.84 11.35
N THR A 190 -6.22 -13.92 11.62
CA THR A 190 -7.19 -13.45 10.62
C THR A 190 -6.63 -12.42 9.65
N ASP A 191 -5.70 -11.57 10.09
CA ASP A 191 -5.29 -10.39 9.34
C ASP A 191 -3.90 -10.51 8.70
N VAL A 192 -3.03 -11.38 9.26
CA VAL A 192 -1.61 -11.43 8.89
C VAL A 192 -1.18 -12.81 8.41
N SER A 193 -1.71 -13.89 8.98
CA SER A 193 -1.31 -15.23 8.58
C SER A 193 -1.87 -15.61 7.20
N ASN A 194 -1.16 -16.52 6.50
CA ASN A 194 -1.62 -17.05 5.21
C ASN A 194 -2.65 -18.19 5.36
N LYS A 195 -3.16 -18.42 6.58
CA LYS A 195 -4.11 -19.49 6.85
C LYS A 195 -5.54 -19.00 6.63
N ASN A 196 -6.39 -19.83 6.07
CA ASN A 196 -7.81 -19.51 5.87
C ASN A 196 -8.60 -19.72 7.16
N ILE A 197 -8.48 -18.76 8.08
CA ILE A 197 -9.06 -18.81 9.42
C ILE A 197 -10.13 -17.74 9.57
N LYS A 198 -11.33 -18.15 9.97
CA LYS A 198 -12.43 -17.26 10.35
C LYS A 198 -12.76 -17.44 11.83
N ILE A 199 -12.84 -16.33 12.58
CA ILE A 199 -13.35 -16.39 13.96
C ILE A 199 -14.86 -16.55 13.90
N ALA A 200 -15.34 -17.71 14.33
CA ALA A 200 -16.77 -18.02 14.36
C ALA A 200 -17.46 -17.49 15.64
N GLY A 201 -16.72 -17.41 16.75
CA GLY A 201 -17.24 -16.90 18.01
C GLY A 201 -16.19 -16.72 19.09
N ILE A 202 -16.49 -15.84 20.03
CA ILE A 202 -15.77 -15.72 21.31
C ILE A 202 -16.75 -16.07 22.41
N THR A 203 -16.41 -16.98 23.30
CA THR A 203 -17.26 -17.43 24.41
C THR A 203 -16.66 -17.06 25.76
N TYR A 204 -17.53 -16.78 26.70
CA TYR A 204 -17.18 -16.51 28.10
C TYR A 204 -18.20 -17.17 29.02
N GLY A 205 -17.78 -18.15 29.82
CA GLY A 205 -18.58 -18.74 30.87
C GLY A 205 -18.65 -17.81 32.08
N MET A 206 -19.78 -17.18 32.26
CA MET A 206 -19.99 -16.15 33.27
C MET A 206 -20.34 -16.80 34.64
N TYR A 207 -19.35 -17.36 35.31
CA TYR A 207 -19.53 -18.03 36.59
C TYR A 207 -20.07 -17.08 37.69
N GLU A 208 -19.75 -15.79 37.61
CA GLU A 208 -20.26 -14.75 38.48
C GLU A 208 -21.78 -14.55 38.38
N ALA A 209 -22.37 -14.93 37.26
CA ALA A 209 -23.80 -14.91 37.04
C ALA A 209 -24.50 -16.27 37.31
N LYS A 210 -23.78 -17.21 37.95
CA LYS A 210 -24.32 -18.52 38.31
C LYS A 210 -25.53 -18.36 39.23
N SER A 211 -26.64 -18.99 38.86
CA SER A 211 -27.86 -19.06 39.65
C SER A 211 -28.39 -20.49 39.64
N GLU A 212 -28.82 -21.02 40.81
CA GLU A 212 -29.39 -22.35 40.92
C GLU A 212 -28.54 -23.46 40.27
N ASN A 213 -27.21 -23.35 40.41
CA ASN A 213 -26.21 -24.23 39.79
C ASN A 213 -26.16 -24.18 38.26
N VAL A 214 -26.74 -23.15 37.61
CA VAL A 214 -26.68 -22.90 36.15
C VAL A 214 -25.75 -21.73 35.88
N THR A 215 -24.76 -21.94 35.02
CA THR A 215 -23.78 -20.93 34.58
C THR A 215 -24.02 -20.59 33.12
N PRO A 216 -24.38 -19.34 32.78
CA PRO A 216 -24.56 -18.93 31.39
C PRO A 216 -23.20 -18.81 30.68
N ILE A 217 -23.14 -19.28 29.43
CA ILE A 217 -22.04 -19.00 28.51
C ILE A 217 -22.51 -17.91 27.56
N VAL A 218 -21.81 -16.78 27.58
CA VAL A 218 -22.12 -15.60 26.77
C VAL A 218 -21.27 -15.63 25.50
N ILE A 219 -21.91 -15.32 24.37
CA ILE A 219 -21.25 -15.18 23.06
C ILE A 219 -20.88 -13.70 22.86
N LEU A 220 -19.59 -13.40 22.77
CA LEU A 220 -19.06 -12.06 22.64
C LEU A 220 -18.85 -11.63 21.18
N LYS A 221 -19.71 -12.14 20.26
CA LYS A 221 -19.68 -11.79 18.85
C LYS A 221 -19.75 -10.27 18.58
N PRO A 222 -20.55 -9.47 19.34
CA PRO A 222 -20.55 -8.02 19.15
C PRO A 222 -19.19 -7.35 19.24
N PHE A 223 -18.25 -7.88 20.02
CA PHE A 223 -16.88 -7.32 20.10
C PHE A 223 -16.10 -7.53 18.80
N LEU A 224 -16.30 -8.65 18.11
CA LEU A 224 -15.71 -8.90 16.78
C LEU A 224 -16.29 -7.95 15.74
N GLU A 225 -17.58 -7.74 15.77
CA GLU A 225 -18.25 -6.79 14.88
C GLU A 225 -17.71 -5.38 15.09
N ILE A 226 -17.60 -4.92 16.34
CA ILE A 226 -17.02 -3.60 16.66
C ILE A 226 -15.58 -3.51 16.14
N LEU A 227 -14.75 -4.54 16.34
CA LEU A 227 -13.37 -4.56 15.85
C LEU A 227 -13.32 -4.41 14.32
N ASN A 228 -14.17 -5.12 13.61
CA ASN A 228 -14.24 -5.04 12.15
C ASN A 228 -14.67 -3.64 11.67
N TRP A 229 -15.60 -3.00 12.38
CA TRP A 229 -15.98 -1.61 12.08
C TRP A 229 -14.83 -0.62 12.35
N ILE A 230 -14.07 -0.83 13.43
CA ILE A 230 -12.88 0.00 13.73
C ILE A 230 -11.83 -0.16 12.64
N LYS A 231 -11.57 -1.39 12.16
CA LYS A 231 -10.65 -1.65 11.05
C LYS A 231 -11.11 -0.96 9.76
N GLY A 232 -12.38 -1.09 9.42
CA GLY A 232 -12.96 -0.41 8.25
C GLY A 232 -12.88 1.11 8.33
N ALA A 233 -13.15 1.68 9.49
CA ALA A 233 -13.01 3.12 9.73
C ALA A 233 -11.54 3.58 9.63
N SER A 234 -10.60 2.77 10.14
CA SER A 234 -9.16 3.03 10.01
C SER A 234 -8.70 2.98 8.55
N GLU A 235 -9.20 2.00 7.77
CA GLU A 235 -8.92 1.91 6.34
C GLU A 235 -9.42 3.14 5.58
N LEU A 236 -10.66 3.57 5.83
CA LEU A 236 -11.21 4.78 5.22
C LEU A 236 -10.36 6.01 5.54
N LYS A 237 -10.00 6.21 6.80
CA LYS A 237 -9.19 7.35 7.24
C LYS A 237 -7.79 7.36 6.63
N GLN A 238 -7.13 6.19 6.54
CA GLN A 238 -5.74 6.07 6.07
C GLN A 238 -5.65 5.98 4.55
N TYR A 239 -6.60 5.30 3.92
CA TYR A 239 -6.52 4.96 2.50
C TYR A 239 -7.60 5.60 1.64
N GLY A 240 -8.62 6.21 2.25
CA GLY A 240 -9.70 6.85 1.51
C GLY A 240 -10.61 5.85 0.79
N ASN A 241 -10.63 4.59 1.23
CA ASN A 241 -11.52 3.58 0.68
C ASN A 241 -12.32 2.88 1.78
N SER A 242 -13.45 2.29 1.41
CA SER A 242 -14.39 1.65 2.32
C SER A 242 -14.62 0.17 2.01
N TYR A 243 -13.66 -0.51 1.39
CA TYR A 243 -13.84 -1.92 1.01
C TYR A 243 -14.08 -2.82 2.20
N TYR A 244 -13.37 -2.61 3.30
CA TYR A 244 -13.57 -3.37 4.53
C TYR A 244 -14.94 -3.08 5.18
N ILE A 245 -15.38 -1.81 5.11
CA ILE A 245 -16.74 -1.44 5.53
C ILE A 245 -17.77 -2.18 4.67
N LEU A 246 -17.61 -2.18 3.34
CA LEU A 246 -18.50 -2.85 2.41
C LEU A 246 -18.57 -4.36 2.66
N GLU A 247 -17.45 -5.00 2.98
CA GLU A 247 -17.43 -6.42 3.31
C GLU A 247 -18.26 -6.73 4.55
N ASN A 248 -18.14 -5.91 5.60
CA ASN A 248 -18.94 -6.02 6.81
C ASN A 248 -20.44 -5.76 6.54
N LEU A 249 -20.76 -4.92 5.55
CA LEU A 249 -22.13 -4.61 5.15
C LEU A 249 -22.78 -5.68 4.27
N LYS A 250 -22.01 -6.58 3.62
CA LYS A 250 -22.56 -7.59 2.70
C LYS A 250 -23.70 -8.41 3.30
N ASN A 251 -23.54 -8.81 4.55
CA ASN A 251 -24.48 -9.65 5.27
C ASN A 251 -25.54 -8.86 6.08
N ASN A 252 -25.54 -7.54 5.99
CA ASN A 252 -26.49 -6.69 6.70
C ASN A 252 -27.60 -6.22 5.74
N ASN A 253 -28.77 -6.89 5.80
CA ASN A 253 -29.91 -6.59 4.93
C ASN A 253 -30.66 -5.30 5.32
N ASN A 254 -30.36 -4.72 6.48
CA ASN A 254 -31.04 -3.51 6.97
C ASN A 254 -30.44 -2.23 6.40
N ILE A 255 -29.34 -2.32 5.64
CA ILE A 255 -28.70 -1.16 5.04
C ILE A 255 -29.10 -1.05 3.57
N PRO A 256 -29.61 0.12 3.12
CA PRO A 256 -30.01 0.34 1.75
C PRO A 256 -28.91 -0.02 0.75
N LYS A 257 -29.30 -0.63 -0.36
CA LYS A 257 -28.38 -1.04 -1.43
C LYS A 257 -27.66 0.15 -2.03
N GLU A 258 -28.33 1.29 -2.08
CA GLU A 258 -27.82 2.57 -2.60
C GLU A 258 -26.57 3.01 -1.84
N ILE A 259 -26.57 2.91 -0.51
CA ILE A 259 -25.39 3.26 0.33
C ILE A 259 -24.22 2.35 -0.01
N LYS A 260 -24.46 1.03 -0.13
CA LYS A 260 -23.39 0.05 -0.48
C LYS A 260 -22.80 0.35 -1.84
N THR A 261 -23.65 0.59 -2.83
CA THR A 261 -23.23 0.90 -4.21
C THR A 261 -22.42 2.20 -4.25
N GLU A 262 -22.88 3.24 -3.54
CA GLU A 262 -22.18 4.52 -3.56
C GLU A 262 -20.85 4.50 -2.81
N LEU A 263 -20.75 3.76 -1.71
CA LEU A 263 -19.46 3.53 -1.03
C LEU A 263 -18.46 2.78 -1.91
N GLU A 264 -18.93 1.85 -2.72
CA GLU A 264 -18.09 1.15 -3.68
C GLU A 264 -17.59 2.08 -4.79
N ILE A 265 -18.49 2.89 -5.38
CA ILE A 265 -18.13 3.90 -6.38
C ILE A 265 -17.13 4.90 -5.80
N PHE A 266 -17.39 5.41 -4.61
CA PHE A 266 -16.50 6.31 -3.89
C PHE A 266 -15.09 5.72 -3.74
N SER A 267 -15.00 4.49 -3.23
CA SER A 267 -13.73 3.80 -3.02
C SER A 267 -12.97 3.59 -4.33
N ASN A 268 -13.67 3.17 -5.39
CA ASN A 268 -13.09 2.94 -6.70
C ASN A 268 -12.58 4.26 -7.32
N THR A 269 -13.37 5.34 -7.26
CA THR A 269 -12.98 6.65 -7.81
C THR A 269 -11.82 7.27 -7.05
N MET A 270 -11.78 7.09 -5.72
CA MET A 270 -10.69 7.55 -4.86
C MET A 270 -9.38 6.82 -5.20
N ASN A 271 -9.41 5.50 -5.34
CA ASN A 271 -8.24 4.69 -5.68
C ASN A 271 -7.73 4.93 -7.11
N MET A 272 -8.64 5.13 -8.06
CA MET A 272 -8.31 5.41 -9.45
C MET A 272 -7.97 6.90 -9.70
N ASN A 273 -8.14 7.75 -8.69
CA ASN A 273 -7.97 9.19 -8.79
C ASN A 273 -8.83 9.84 -9.91
N TYR A 274 -10.07 9.34 -10.06
CA TYR A 274 -11.03 9.86 -11.03
C TYR A 274 -11.79 11.07 -10.47
N ILE A 275 -11.16 12.23 -10.53
CA ILE A 275 -11.59 13.44 -9.82
C ILE A 275 -13.04 13.85 -10.11
N GLY A 276 -13.46 13.87 -11.38
CA GLY A 276 -14.83 14.21 -11.74
C GLY A 276 -15.86 13.26 -11.14
N ALA A 277 -15.64 11.96 -11.27
CA ALA A 277 -16.52 10.94 -10.70
C ALA A 277 -16.48 10.94 -9.18
N LEU A 278 -15.34 11.28 -8.57
CA LEU A 278 -15.21 11.40 -7.12
C LEU A 278 -16.05 12.59 -6.58
N ILE A 279 -16.04 13.72 -7.26
CA ILE A 279 -16.90 14.88 -6.92
C ILE A 279 -18.37 14.46 -6.91
N GLU A 280 -18.82 13.78 -7.97
CA GLU A 280 -20.20 13.31 -8.06
C GLU A 280 -20.54 12.31 -6.96
N SER A 281 -19.60 11.42 -6.61
CA SER A 281 -19.79 10.44 -5.54
C SER A 281 -19.87 11.11 -4.16
N ILE A 282 -19.03 12.11 -3.89
CA ILE A 282 -19.12 12.92 -2.67
C ILE A 282 -20.50 13.58 -2.55
N ASP A 283 -21.01 14.18 -3.65
CA ASP A 283 -22.33 14.81 -3.64
C ASP A 283 -23.46 13.80 -3.39
N ARG A 284 -23.39 12.60 -4.00
CA ARG A 284 -24.37 11.53 -3.76
C ARG A 284 -24.33 11.02 -2.32
N LEU A 285 -23.14 10.79 -1.75
CA LEU A 285 -23.01 10.36 -0.36
C LEU A 285 -23.52 11.41 0.63
N LYS A 286 -23.35 12.71 0.34
CA LYS A 286 -23.96 13.79 1.14
C LYS A 286 -25.48 13.73 1.11
N ASN A 287 -26.07 13.46 -0.03
CA ASN A 287 -27.53 13.31 -0.15
C ASN A 287 -28.07 12.08 0.61
N LEU A 288 -27.24 11.07 0.82
CA LEU A 288 -27.54 9.88 1.62
C LEU A 288 -27.25 10.06 3.14
N LYS A 289 -26.82 11.23 3.59
CA LYS A 289 -26.40 11.49 4.99
C LYS A 289 -27.45 11.05 6.02
N GLU A 290 -28.72 11.35 5.80
CA GLU A 290 -29.78 10.97 6.73
C GLU A 290 -29.90 9.44 6.83
N GLN A 291 -29.90 8.74 5.71
CA GLN A 291 -29.96 7.27 5.65
C GLN A 291 -28.70 6.62 6.26
N ILE A 292 -27.54 7.23 6.08
CA ILE A 292 -26.29 6.77 6.69
C ILE A 292 -26.34 6.92 8.22
N ASN A 293 -26.95 7.98 8.74
CA ASN A 293 -27.14 8.20 10.16
C ASN A 293 -28.16 7.23 10.80
N GLU A 294 -29.05 6.62 10.00
CA GLU A 294 -30.01 5.61 10.44
C GLU A 294 -29.39 4.19 10.53
N ILE A 295 -28.13 4.01 10.16
CA ILE A 295 -27.42 2.73 10.30
C ILE A 295 -27.52 2.27 11.76
N SER A 296 -28.01 1.05 11.97
CA SER A 296 -28.24 0.47 13.30
C SER A 296 -27.12 -0.51 13.70
N GLY A 297 -27.14 -0.95 14.95
CA GLY A 297 -26.18 -1.90 15.49
C GLY A 297 -24.81 -1.28 15.82
N PRO A 298 -23.75 -2.09 15.93
CA PRO A 298 -22.40 -1.60 16.31
C PRO A 298 -21.82 -0.55 15.36
N ALA A 299 -22.20 -0.60 14.08
CA ALA A 299 -21.78 0.36 13.05
C ALA A 299 -22.25 1.79 13.31
N LYS A 300 -23.36 1.98 14.04
CA LYS A 300 -24.03 3.26 14.26
C LYS A 300 -23.11 4.36 14.80
N HIS A 301 -22.19 4.01 15.68
CA HIS A 301 -21.33 4.98 16.37
C HIS A 301 -19.97 5.17 15.67
N ILE A 302 -19.70 4.42 14.60
CA ILE A 302 -18.39 4.43 13.95
C ILE A 302 -18.53 4.92 12.50
N VAL A 303 -19.36 4.25 11.70
CA VAL A 303 -19.42 4.47 10.24
C VAL A 303 -19.96 5.86 9.88
N PRO A 304 -21.11 6.33 10.40
CA PRO A 304 -21.64 7.63 10.02
C PRO A 304 -20.68 8.77 10.32
N GLU A 305 -20.12 8.79 11.52
CA GLU A 305 -19.21 9.86 11.96
C GLU A 305 -17.93 9.89 11.13
N VAL A 306 -17.25 8.74 10.98
CA VAL A 306 -15.97 8.67 10.25
C VAL A 306 -16.17 8.95 8.77
N LEU A 307 -17.24 8.43 8.16
CA LEU A 307 -17.54 8.65 6.76
C LEU A 307 -17.91 10.09 6.46
N MET A 308 -18.78 10.70 7.28
CA MET A 308 -19.20 12.08 7.07
C MET A 308 -18.06 13.07 7.30
N ASN A 309 -17.26 12.89 8.34
CA ASN A 309 -16.09 13.73 8.57
C ASN A 309 -15.10 13.62 7.41
N PHE A 310 -14.85 12.40 6.91
CA PHE A 310 -13.97 12.19 5.77
C PHE A 310 -14.49 12.86 4.50
N ILE A 311 -15.79 12.77 4.22
CA ILE A 311 -16.42 13.42 3.07
C ILE A 311 -16.39 14.94 3.22
N GLU A 312 -16.63 15.48 4.42
CA GLU A 312 -16.61 16.91 4.68
C GLU A 312 -15.22 17.54 4.46
N ASP A 313 -14.14 16.80 4.71
CA ASP A 313 -12.76 17.23 4.43
C ASP A 313 -12.53 17.51 2.92
N PHE A 314 -13.28 16.84 2.05
CA PHE A 314 -13.23 17.00 0.60
C PHE A 314 -14.42 17.73 -0.01
N ASP A 315 -15.38 18.16 0.81
CA ASP A 315 -16.52 18.95 0.37
C ASP A 315 -16.14 20.41 0.13
N LEU A 316 -15.85 20.69 -1.12
CA LEU A 316 -15.58 22.06 -1.56
C LEU A 316 -16.92 22.77 -1.81
N LYS A 317 -17.23 23.76 -0.97
CA LYS A 317 -18.41 24.65 -1.13
C LYS A 317 -18.17 25.64 -2.28
N GLU A 318 -18.08 25.12 -3.48
CA GLU A 318 -17.83 25.87 -4.70
C GLU A 318 -18.82 25.42 -5.79
N ASP A 319 -19.53 26.34 -6.42
CA ASP A 319 -20.55 26.05 -7.43
C ASP A 319 -19.95 25.80 -8.83
N ASP A 320 -18.76 26.32 -9.10
CA ASP A 320 -18.07 26.12 -10.36
C ASP A 320 -17.37 24.76 -10.40
N ASN A 321 -17.80 23.90 -11.32
CA ASN A 321 -17.28 22.54 -11.45
C ASN A 321 -15.78 22.49 -11.75
N ILE A 322 -15.23 23.45 -12.49
CA ILE A 322 -13.81 23.46 -12.83
C ILE A 322 -12.99 23.85 -11.61
N LYS A 323 -13.47 24.83 -10.84
CA LYS A 323 -12.85 25.21 -9.58
C LYS A 323 -12.89 24.04 -8.58
N ARG A 324 -14.01 23.33 -8.52
CA ARG A 324 -14.10 22.12 -7.69
C ARG A 324 -13.04 21.10 -8.07
N ILE A 325 -12.77 20.88 -9.36
CA ILE A 325 -11.78 19.90 -9.84
C ILE A 325 -10.38 20.25 -9.30
N TYR A 326 -9.85 21.44 -9.59
CA TYR A 326 -8.48 21.76 -9.20
C TYR A 326 -8.32 21.96 -7.68
N LEU A 327 -9.35 22.46 -7.00
CA LEU A 327 -9.33 22.59 -5.55
C LEU A 327 -9.38 21.21 -4.87
N LEU A 328 -10.18 20.28 -5.39
CA LEU A 328 -10.19 18.89 -4.89
C LEU A 328 -8.84 18.21 -5.14
N GLN A 329 -8.25 18.36 -6.31
CA GLN A 329 -6.90 17.87 -6.60
C GLN A 329 -5.87 18.43 -5.60
N ALA A 330 -5.92 19.73 -5.31
CA ALA A 330 -5.02 20.36 -4.35
C ALA A 330 -5.24 19.82 -2.93
N THR A 331 -6.49 19.63 -2.52
CA THR A 331 -6.85 19.07 -1.21
C THR A 331 -6.40 17.61 -1.09
N LEU A 332 -6.64 16.81 -2.13
CA LEU A 332 -6.16 15.42 -2.21
C LEU A 332 -4.64 15.33 -2.20
N ALA A 333 -3.95 16.24 -2.87
CA ALA A 333 -2.48 16.28 -2.84
C ALA A 333 -1.95 16.42 -1.42
N LYS A 334 -2.54 17.34 -0.64
CA LYS A 334 -2.18 17.53 0.77
C LYS A 334 -2.48 16.28 1.59
N TRP A 335 -3.68 15.74 1.46
CA TRP A 335 -4.07 14.52 2.16
C TRP A 335 -3.16 13.33 1.78
N HIS A 336 -2.82 13.15 0.49
CA HIS A 336 -1.90 12.11 0.05
C HIS A 336 -0.50 12.27 0.66
N CYS A 337 0.02 13.49 0.81
CA CYS A 337 1.28 13.73 1.51
C CYS A 337 1.18 13.33 2.99
N GLU A 338 0.10 13.69 3.68
CA GLU A 338 -0.15 13.33 5.07
C GLU A 338 -0.22 11.79 5.25
N GLN A 339 -0.78 11.09 4.24
CA GLN A 339 -0.83 9.63 4.20
C GLN A 339 0.43 8.99 3.57
N ARG A 340 1.50 9.75 3.31
CA ARG A 340 2.77 9.30 2.71
C ARG A 340 2.62 8.65 1.33
N ARG A 341 1.62 9.05 0.57
CA ARG A 341 1.32 8.60 -0.80
C ARG A 341 1.87 9.61 -1.82
N TYR A 342 3.17 9.81 -1.80
CA TYR A 342 3.84 10.90 -2.51
C TYR A 342 3.68 10.86 -4.03
N ALA A 343 3.57 9.68 -4.63
CA ALA A 343 3.29 9.54 -6.07
C ALA A 343 1.95 10.17 -6.44
N MET A 344 0.90 9.90 -5.67
CA MET A 344 -0.44 10.45 -5.89
C MET A 344 -0.47 11.94 -5.59
N ALA A 345 0.26 12.39 -4.58
CA ALA A 345 0.42 13.81 -4.28
C ALA A 345 1.04 14.56 -5.47
N ALA A 346 2.13 14.05 -6.06
CA ALA A 346 2.77 14.67 -7.22
C ALA A 346 1.83 14.75 -8.44
N ILE A 347 1.03 13.70 -8.69
CA ILE A 347 0.01 13.71 -9.76
C ILE A 347 -1.00 14.82 -9.49
N ASN A 348 -1.59 14.85 -8.30
CA ASN A 348 -2.63 15.81 -7.97
C ASN A 348 -2.13 17.26 -7.93
N ILE A 349 -0.91 17.53 -7.46
CA ILE A 349 -0.30 18.87 -7.50
C ILE A 349 -0.16 19.33 -8.97
N SER A 350 0.46 18.51 -9.80
CA SER A 350 0.71 18.88 -11.21
C SER A 350 -0.58 19.13 -11.98
N GLU A 351 -1.58 18.28 -11.81
CA GLU A 351 -2.87 18.41 -12.52
C GLU A 351 -3.70 19.59 -11.98
N ALA A 352 -3.67 19.86 -10.67
CA ALA A 352 -4.36 21.00 -10.07
C ALA A 352 -3.84 22.33 -10.65
N ILE A 353 -2.53 22.50 -10.76
CA ILE A 353 -1.91 23.71 -11.32
C ILE A 353 -2.26 23.86 -12.80
N VAL A 354 -2.18 22.79 -13.58
CA VAL A 354 -2.53 22.83 -15.01
C VAL A 354 -3.99 23.21 -15.21
N THR A 355 -4.91 22.60 -14.46
CA THR A 355 -6.34 22.91 -14.54
C THR A 355 -6.62 24.37 -14.16
N PHE A 356 -5.97 24.87 -13.11
CA PHE A 356 -6.07 26.26 -12.67
C PHE A 356 -5.58 27.23 -13.74
N VAL A 357 -4.42 26.99 -14.35
CA VAL A 357 -3.84 27.84 -15.40
C VAL A 357 -4.71 27.82 -16.65
N LEU A 358 -5.25 26.65 -17.04
CA LEU A 358 -6.17 26.56 -18.18
C LEU A 358 -7.44 27.39 -17.98
N LEU A 359 -7.98 27.44 -16.76
CA LEU A 359 -9.10 28.31 -16.42
C LEU A 359 -8.70 29.80 -16.53
N ALA A 360 -7.50 30.16 -16.04
CA ALA A 360 -6.98 31.52 -16.11
C ALA A 360 -6.75 31.98 -17.54
N LEU A 361 -6.39 31.07 -18.43
CA LEU A 361 -6.19 31.35 -19.86
C LEU A 361 -7.50 31.53 -20.67
N ASP A 362 -8.68 31.39 -20.04
CA ASP A 362 -10.00 31.41 -20.67
C ASP A 362 -10.05 30.58 -21.99
N THR A 363 -9.26 29.51 -22.02
CA THR A 363 -9.29 28.60 -23.16
C THR A 363 -10.63 27.89 -23.15
N ASN A 364 -11.53 28.43 -23.98
CA ASN A 364 -12.91 28.02 -24.31
C ASN A 364 -13.36 26.76 -23.53
N SER A 365 -14.35 26.92 -22.66
CA SER A 365 -14.98 25.87 -21.84
C SER A 365 -15.38 24.58 -22.58
N LYS A 366 -15.38 24.60 -23.93
CA LYS A 366 -15.59 23.43 -24.77
C LYS A 366 -14.42 22.45 -24.80
N LYS A 367 -13.18 22.88 -24.58
CA LYS A 367 -12.00 21.99 -24.49
C LYS A 367 -11.92 21.26 -23.15
N LEU A 368 -12.51 21.82 -22.11
CA LEU A 368 -12.59 21.18 -20.78
C LEU A 368 -13.69 20.13 -20.68
N LYS A 369 -14.64 20.09 -21.64
CA LYS A 369 -15.77 19.15 -21.66
C LYS A 369 -15.45 17.78 -22.28
N GLY A 370 -14.28 17.22 -22.11
CA GLY A 370 -14.14 15.82 -22.43
C GLY A 370 -12.84 15.30 -23.04
N LYS A 371 -11.82 16.11 -23.27
CA LYS A 371 -10.48 15.60 -23.62
C LYS A 371 -9.42 16.50 -23.01
N PHE A 372 -8.76 16.00 -22.00
CA PHE A 372 -7.45 16.51 -21.58
C PHE A 372 -6.47 16.21 -22.72
N ASP A 373 -6.13 17.23 -23.47
CA ASP A 373 -5.03 17.16 -24.42
C ASP A 373 -3.73 17.31 -23.62
N PRO A 374 -2.83 16.28 -23.59
CA PRO A 374 -1.57 16.37 -22.87
C PRO A 374 -0.62 17.46 -23.40
N ASP A 375 -0.87 17.97 -24.61
CA ASP A 375 -0.16 19.11 -25.23
C ASP A 375 -0.85 20.45 -24.96
N ASN A 376 -1.59 20.56 -23.87
CA ASN A 376 -2.37 21.77 -23.60
C ASN A 376 -1.48 23.00 -23.35
N ASP A 377 -2.01 24.14 -23.71
CA ASP A 377 -1.34 25.43 -23.59
C ASP A 377 -0.93 25.77 -22.14
N GLY A 378 -1.64 25.24 -21.15
CA GLY A 378 -1.32 25.42 -19.72
C GLY A 378 0.02 24.79 -19.33
N GLN A 379 0.32 23.59 -19.79
CA GLN A 379 1.61 22.95 -19.54
C GLN A 379 2.76 23.69 -20.22
N LYS A 380 2.55 24.07 -21.47
CA LYS A 380 3.54 24.85 -22.22
C LYS A 380 3.82 26.18 -21.54
N TRP A 381 2.76 26.87 -21.10
CA TRP A 381 2.87 28.13 -20.39
C TRP A 381 3.64 28.01 -19.06
N LEU A 382 3.35 27.02 -18.23
CA LEU A 382 4.05 26.80 -16.96
C LEU A 382 5.54 26.52 -17.15
N LYS A 383 5.91 25.73 -18.16
CA LYS A 383 7.31 25.47 -18.51
C LYS A 383 8.01 26.74 -19.00
N GLU A 384 7.33 27.56 -19.82
CA GLU A 384 7.90 28.78 -20.34
C GLU A 384 8.07 29.85 -19.26
N VAL A 385 7.10 29.99 -18.34
CA VAL A 385 7.23 30.84 -17.15
C VAL A 385 8.44 30.45 -16.33
N TYR A 386 8.60 29.16 -16.04
CA TYR A 386 9.75 28.67 -15.29
C TYR A 386 11.06 29.00 -16.01
N ARG A 387 11.13 28.75 -17.32
CA ARG A 387 12.31 29.02 -18.15
C ARG A 387 12.71 30.50 -18.18
N ILE A 388 11.72 31.40 -18.27
CA ILE A 388 12.00 32.84 -18.36
C ILE A 388 12.43 33.43 -17.05
N TYR A 389 11.70 33.08 -15.97
CA TYR A 389 11.90 33.75 -14.68
C TYR A 389 12.94 33.09 -13.79
N SER A 390 13.28 31.79 -13.98
CA SER A 390 14.32 31.11 -13.17
C SER A 390 15.70 31.73 -13.32
N ASP A 391 15.99 32.32 -14.48
CA ASP A 391 17.29 32.94 -14.79
C ASP A 391 17.32 34.47 -14.55
N THR A 392 16.23 35.05 -14.02
CA THR A 392 16.09 36.50 -13.82
C THR A 392 16.38 36.89 -12.37
N SER A 393 17.37 37.77 -12.13
CA SER A 393 17.81 38.13 -10.78
C SER A 393 16.91 39.13 -10.05
N ASP A 394 16.23 40.03 -10.77
CA ASP A 394 15.47 41.15 -10.19
C ASP A 394 13.95 41.02 -10.45
N LEU A 395 13.35 39.96 -9.89
CA LEU A 395 11.91 39.71 -10.00
C LEU A 395 11.12 40.59 -9.01
N THR A 396 10.05 41.19 -9.49
CA THR A 396 9.01 41.77 -8.65
C THR A 396 8.32 40.69 -7.82
N ASP A 397 7.64 41.07 -6.75
CA ASP A 397 6.92 40.11 -5.90
C ASP A 397 5.80 39.38 -6.67
N GLU A 398 5.20 40.03 -7.66
CA GLU A 398 4.22 39.39 -8.54
C GLU A 398 4.86 38.36 -9.47
N GLU A 399 6.03 38.66 -10.00
CA GLU A 399 6.79 37.73 -10.85
C GLU A 399 7.27 36.50 -10.06
N LYS A 400 7.71 36.71 -8.82
CA LYS A 400 8.04 35.61 -7.89
C LYS A 400 6.84 34.69 -7.65
N GLN A 401 5.63 35.26 -7.47
CA GLN A 401 4.44 34.45 -7.33
C GLN A 401 4.13 33.64 -8.60
N ILE A 402 4.26 34.22 -9.78
CA ILE A 402 4.05 33.55 -11.06
C ILE A 402 5.11 32.44 -11.26
N LEU A 403 6.39 32.74 -10.98
CA LEU A 403 7.48 31.78 -11.03
C LEU A 403 7.19 30.57 -10.12
N LYS A 404 6.59 30.79 -8.94
CA LYS A 404 6.26 29.72 -7.99
C LYS A 404 5.34 28.67 -8.59
N TYR A 405 4.34 29.04 -9.40
CA TYR A 405 3.49 28.06 -10.10
C TYR A 405 4.30 27.23 -11.11
N GLY A 406 5.17 27.88 -11.87
CA GLY A 406 6.06 27.19 -12.81
C GLY A 406 7.03 26.25 -12.11
N GLU A 407 7.63 26.69 -11.00
CA GLU A 407 8.55 25.89 -10.18
C GLU A 407 7.86 24.64 -9.63
N ILE A 408 6.72 24.82 -8.95
CA ILE A 408 5.95 23.71 -8.38
C ILE A 408 5.57 22.71 -9.47
N TYR A 409 5.10 23.21 -10.63
CA TYR A 409 4.73 22.35 -11.74
C TYR A 409 5.92 21.55 -12.30
N VAL A 410 7.01 22.21 -12.62
CA VAL A 410 8.21 21.57 -13.23
C VAL A 410 8.80 20.53 -12.29
N GLU A 411 8.95 20.88 -11.01
CA GLU A 411 9.49 19.95 -10.01
C GLU A 411 8.55 18.75 -9.75
N THR A 412 7.26 18.97 -9.64
CA THR A 412 6.32 17.86 -9.43
C THR A 412 6.20 16.94 -10.64
N VAL A 413 6.26 17.50 -11.87
CA VAL A 413 6.31 16.69 -13.10
C VAL A 413 7.62 15.90 -13.19
N ARG A 414 8.75 16.47 -12.76
CA ARG A 414 10.02 15.73 -12.66
C ARG A 414 9.89 14.56 -11.71
N ILE A 415 9.40 14.79 -10.48
CA ILE A 415 9.21 13.74 -9.48
C ILE A 415 8.25 12.66 -10.01
N ARG A 416 7.11 13.04 -10.61
CA ARG A 416 6.15 12.11 -11.23
C ARG A 416 6.80 11.23 -12.31
N LYS A 417 7.64 11.81 -13.17
CA LYS A 417 8.39 11.05 -14.18
C LYS A 417 9.41 10.11 -13.56
N ASP A 418 10.12 10.56 -12.53
CA ASP A 418 11.08 9.73 -11.82
C ASP A 418 10.40 8.55 -11.11
N VAL A 419 9.24 8.76 -10.50
CA VAL A 419 8.40 7.69 -9.94
C VAL A 419 7.97 6.67 -11.00
N ALA A 420 7.56 7.13 -12.19
CA ALA A 420 7.04 6.26 -13.25
C ALA A 420 8.16 5.53 -14.05
N HIS A 421 9.36 6.14 -14.16
CA HIS A 421 10.38 5.71 -15.12
C HIS A 421 11.77 5.51 -14.51
N SER A 422 11.95 5.63 -13.20
CA SER A 422 13.28 5.59 -12.56
C SER A 422 13.82 4.17 -12.37
N LEU A 423 14.12 3.49 -13.45
CA LEU A 423 14.91 2.28 -13.42
C LEU A 423 16.38 2.65 -13.21
N GLY A 424 16.84 2.72 -11.96
CA GLY A 424 18.26 2.76 -11.61
C GLY A 424 18.93 4.13 -11.48
N LYS A 425 18.20 5.23 -11.43
CA LYS A 425 18.78 6.55 -11.05
C LYS A 425 18.88 6.67 -9.53
N GLN A 426 20.00 7.24 -9.04
CA GLN A 426 20.05 7.75 -7.67
C GLN A 426 19.11 8.96 -7.57
N VAL A 427 17.93 8.78 -6.97
CA VAL A 427 17.02 9.86 -6.62
C VAL A 427 17.23 10.26 -5.17
N ASN A 428 17.23 11.55 -4.89
CA ASN A 428 17.25 12.04 -3.52
C ASN A 428 15.82 12.00 -2.94
N ILE A 429 15.39 10.80 -2.53
CA ILE A 429 14.04 10.54 -2.05
C ILE A 429 13.62 11.52 -0.95
N ASN A 430 14.48 11.79 0.01
CA ASN A 430 14.16 12.67 1.13
C ASN A 430 13.96 14.14 0.70
N GLU A 431 14.71 14.61 -0.27
CA GLU A 431 14.53 15.94 -0.84
C GLU A 431 13.22 16.05 -1.62
N ASP A 432 12.91 15.06 -2.44
CA ASP A 432 11.66 15.01 -3.22
C ASP A 432 10.43 14.94 -2.31
N ILE A 433 10.47 14.15 -1.24
CA ILE A 433 9.41 14.10 -0.23
C ILE A 433 9.22 15.49 0.39
N LYS A 434 10.30 16.12 0.87
CA LYS A 434 10.23 17.45 1.48
C LYS A 434 9.67 18.51 0.54
N LYS A 435 10.04 18.45 -0.75
CA LYS A 435 9.45 19.33 -1.78
C LYS A 435 7.96 19.12 -1.93
N LEU A 436 7.52 17.85 -2.03
CA LEU A 436 6.09 17.54 -2.17
C LEU A 436 5.27 17.97 -0.96
N GLU A 437 5.77 17.77 0.26
CA GLU A 437 5.13 18.22 1.50
C GLU A 437 4.99 19.76 1.52
N ASN A 438 6.03 20.49 1.17
CA ASN A 438 5.98 21.94 1.08
C ASN A 438 4.99 22.40 0.00
N TYR A 439 5.08 21.85 -1.20
CA TYR A 439 4.21 22.22 -2.32
C TYR A 439 2.75 21.88 -2.06
N SER A 440 2.45 20.76 -1.44
CA SER A 440 1.07 20.37 -1.10
C SER A 440 0.43 21.32 -0.08
N ASN A 441 1.20 21.84 0.87
CA ASN A 441 0.72 22.84 1.82
C ASN A 441 0.53 24.22 1.18
N GLU A 442 1.39 24.62 0.27
CA GLU A 442 1.31 25.91 -0.43
C GLU A 442 0.20 25.95 -1.46
N ILE A 443 0.01 24.89 -2.25
CA ILE A 443 -0.88 24.87 -3.41
C ILE A 443 -2.33 25.16 -3.04
N VAL A 444 -2.83 24.61 -1.92
CA VAL A 444 -4.21 24.85 -1.47
C VAL A 444 -4.49 26.34 -1.28
N SER A 445 -3.52 27.08 -0.73
CA SER A 445 -3.64 28.51 -0.52
C SER A 445 -3.44 29.31 -1.81
N LEU A 446 -2.52 28.88 -2.67
CA LEU A 446 -2.25 29.52 -3.97
C LEU A 446 -3.48 29.47 -4.89
N LEU A 447 -4.10 28.30 -5.00
CA LEU A 447 -5.24 28.12 -5.91
C LEU A 447 -6.58 28.69 -5.41
N ARG A 448 -6.65 29.20 -4.18
CA ARG A 448 -7.84 29.89 -3.62
C ARG A 448 -7.86 31.40 -3.83
N LYS A 449 -6.84 31.98 -4.44
CA LYS A 449 -6.73 33.44 -4.65
C LYS A 449 -7.27 33.86 -6.02
N PRO A 450 -8.52 34.27 -6.17
CA PRO A 450 -9.12 34.62 -7.46
C PRO A 450 -8.44 35.83 -8.13
N GLU A 451 -7.83 36.73 -7.35
CA GLU A 451 -7.12 37.91 -7.88
C GLU A 451 -5.89 37.52 -8.73
N ILE A 452 -5.30 36.37 -8.45
CA ILE A 452 -4.17 35.86 -9.21
C ILE A 452 -4.61 35.46 -10.62
N ILE A 453 -5.84 34.94 -10.82
CA ILE A 453 -6.36 34.58 -12.14
C ILE A 453 -6.38 35.79 -13.05
N LYS A 454 -6.91 36.95 -12.59
CA LYS A 454 -6.94 38.19 -13.40
C LYS A 454 -5.55 38.71 -13.72
N LYS A 455 -4.62 38.63 -12.75
CA LYS A 455 -3.21 39.03 -12.96
C LYS A 455 -2.50 38.10 -13.96
N PHE A 456 -2.86 36.83 -13.98
CA PHE A 456 -2.36 35.87 -14.95
C PHE A 456 -2.84 36.21 -16.38
N GLU A 457 -4.10 36.56 -16.58
CA GLU A 457 -4.62 36.98 -17.90
C GLU A 457 -3.90 38.20 -18.45
N GLU A 458 -3.66 39.21 -17.60
CA GLU A 458 -2.94 40.42 -18.00
C GLU A 458 -1.47 40.13 -18.36
N ARG A 459 -0.81 39.26 -17.61
CA ARG A 459 0.61 38.89 -17.82
C ARG A 459 0.82 37.96 -19.02
N LEU A 460 -0.16 37.11 -19.34
CA LEU A 460 -0.12 36.30 -20.57
C LEU A 460 -0.12 37.18 -21.81
N LYS A 461 -0.93 38.23 -21.82
CA LYS A 461 -0.91 39.23 -22.90
C LYS A 461 0.45 39.91 -23.01
N ILE A 462 1.13 40.17 -21.88
CA ILE A 462 2.47 40.74 -21.87
C ILE A 462 3.50 39.72 -22.40
N LEU A 463 3.38 38.44 -22.04
CA LEU A 463 4.26 37.36 -22.54
C LEU A 463 4.05 37.08 -24.04
N GLU A 464 2.81 37.13 -24.51
CA GLU A 464 2.49 37.09 -25.96
C GLU A 464 3.03 38.30 -26.71
N ASN A 465 2.94 39.48 -26.11
CA ASN A 465 3.52 40.71 -26.66
C ASN A 465 5.07 40.69 -26.62
N LEU A 466 5.67 40.09 -25.62
CA LEU A 466 7.12 39.85 -25.53
C LEU A 466 7.58 38.78 -26.53
N LYS A 467 6.79 37.74 -26.75
CA LYS A 467 7.02 36.76 -27.84
C LYS A 467 6.89 37.38 -29.22
N SER A 468 5.92 38.24 -29.41
CA SER A 468 5.75 38.97 -30.70
C SER A 468 6.85 40.01 -30.90
N LYS A 469 7.30 40.74 -29.88
CA LYS A 469 8.46 41.63 -29.95
C LYS A 469 9.78 40.89 -30.14
N ASN A 470 10.00 39.79 -29.43
CA ASN A 470 11.16 38.93 -29.64
C ASN A 470 11.13 38.20 -30.98
N SER A 471 9.93 37.90 -31.54
CA SER A 471 9.84 37.42 -32.93
C SER A 471 10.09 38.55 -33.96
N THR A 472 9.79 39.81 -33.65
CA THR A 472 10.12 40.96 -34.51
C THR A 472 11.57 41.41 -34.35
N GLU A 473 12.13 41.35 -33.16
CA GLU A 473 13.59 41.49 -32.93
C GLU A 473 14.35 40.24 -33.43
N LYS A 474 13.80 39.05 -33.35
CA LYS A 474 14.34 37.86 -34.01
C LYS A 474 14.30 37.96 -35.52
N LEU A 475 13.32 38.62 -36.16
CA LEU A 475 13.33 38.87 -37.61
C LEU A 475 14.40 39.89 -38.00
N THR A 476 14.78 40.85 -37.11
CA THR A 476 15.91 41.77 -37.29
C THR A 476 17.25 41.19 -36.80
N ILE A 477 17.21 40.23 -35.89
CA ILE A 477 18.35 39.44 -35.40
C ILE A 477 18.50 38.19 -36.27
N GLU A 478 17.43 37.59 -36.80
CA GLU A 478 17.50 36.48 -37.75
C GLU A 478 18.11 36.88 -39.10
N SER A 479 18.05 38.18 -39.50
CA SER A 479 18.91 38.68 -40.59
C SER A 479 20.39 38.77 -40.18
N LYS A 480 20.69 38.94 -38.87
CA LYS A 480 22.06 38.90 -38.29
C LYS A 480 22.44 37.53 -37.75
N GLU A 481 21.47 36.71 -37.28
CA GLU A 481 21.69 35.34 -36.81
C GLU A 481 21.62 34.29 -37.93
N ASN A 482 20.93 34.56 -39.05
CA ASN A 482 21.09 33.73 -40.24
C ASN A 482 22.49 33.85 -40.82
N THR A 483 23.12 35.03 -40.73
CA THR A 483 24.56 35.16 -41.00
C THR A 483 25.44 34.49 -39.92
N ASN A 484 25.00 34.50 -38.65
CA ASN A 484 25.70 33.81 -37.58
C ASN A 484 25.37 32.30 -37.46
N LYS A 485 24.14 31.86 -37.88
CA LYS A 485 23.82 30.43 -38.02
C LYS A 485 24.45 29.80 -39.25
N GLU A 486 24.57 30.54 -40.35
CA GLU A 486 25.42 30.14 -41.49
C GLU A 486 26.89 30.10 -41.10
N ILE A 487 27.40 31.05 -40.28
CA ILE A 487 28.76 31.04 -39.76
C ILE A 487 28.91 29.89 -38.72
N LYS A 488 27.98 29.62 -37.83
CA LYS A 488 27.98 28.46 -36.92
C LYS A 488 27.78 27.14 -37.64
N LYS A 489 26.91 27.06 -38.67
CA LYS A 489 26.73 25.92 -39.51
C LYS A 489 27.99 25.61 -40.31
N ASN A 490 28.65 26.65 -40.83
CA ASN A 490 29.92 26.54 -41.52
C ASN A 490 31.09 26.23 -40.54
N MET A 491 31.05 26.71 -39.28
CA MET A 491 32.05 26.36 -38.26
C MET A 491 31.90 24.93 -37.71
N VAL A 492 30.65 24.38 -37.65
CA VAL A 492 30.40 22.98 -37.28
C VAL A 492 30.76 22.06 -38.47
N SER A 493 30.41 22.43 -39.70
CA SER A 493 30.78 21.67 -40.88
C SER A 493 32.30 21.64 -41.14
N GLU A 494 33.03 22.73 -40.90
CA GLU A 494 34.48 22.73 -41.00
C GLU A 494 35.19 21.83 -39.97
N LYS A 495 34.60 21.67 -38.75
CA LYS A 495 35.16 20.78 -37.72
C LYS A 495 34.90 19.29 -37.97
N ILE A 496 33.90 18.92 -38.75
CA ILE A 496 33.48 17.54 -38.99
C ILE A 496 33.90 17.01 -40.36
N VAL A 497 34.26 17.90 -41.29
CA VAL A 497 34.75 17.49 -42.63
C VAL A 497 35.92 16.50 -42.49
N GLY A 498 35.74 15.31 -43.10
CA GLY A 498 36.71 14.23 -43.06
C GLY A 498 36.68 13.35 -41.80
N LYS A 499 35.83 13.66 -40.82
CA LYS A 499 35.59 12.79 -39.67
C LYS A 499 34.64 11.66 -40.00
N LYS A 500 34.88 10.47 -39.38
CA LYS A 500 34.03 9.29 -39.52
C LYS A 500 33.07 9.19 -38.34
N ILE A 501 31.95 8.52 -38.58
CA ILE A 501 31.01 8.11 -37.53
C ILE A 501 30.62 6.66 -37.69
N LEU A 502 30.81 5.88 -36.63
CA LEU A 502 30.38 4.47 -36.57
C LEU A 502 29.02 4.42 -35.85
N VAL A 503 28.03 3.85 -36.50
CA VAL A 503 26.67 3.69 -35.99
C VAL A 503 26.51 2.30 -35.38
N ILE A 504 26.41 2.25 -34.06
CA ILE A 504 26.13 1.02 -33.29
C ILE A 504 24.71 1.11 -32.73
N SER A 505 23.77 0.52 -33.46
CA SER A 505 22.33 0.65 -33.18
C SER A 505 21.65 -0.71 -33.08
N THR A 506 20.58 -0.80 -32.27
CA THR A 506 19.71 -1.98 -32.19
C THR A 506 18.70 -2.04 -33.35
N ARG A 507 18.62 -1.03 -34.20
CA ARG A 507 17.78 -0.95 -35.41
C ARG A 507 18.49 -0.16 -36.51
N ALA A 508 17.99 -0.28 -37.73
CA ALA A 508 18.42 0.60 -38.81
C ALA A 508 17.97 2.06 -38.51
N LEU A 509 18.79 3.02 -38.92
CA LEU A 509 18.38 4.43 -38.91
C LEU A 509 17.34 4.67 -40.00
N ASP A 510 16.37 5.52 -39.73
CA ASP A 510 15.43 5.96 -40.75
C ASP A 510 16.04 7.06 -41.68
N LYS A 511 15.31 7.42 -42.72
CA LYS A 511 15.78 8.40 -43.71
C LYS A 511 16.06 9.76 -43.09
N ASN A 512 15.22 10.21 -42.16
CA ASN A 512 15.36 11.51 -41.51
C ASN A 512 16.57 11.56 -40.58
N GLU A 513 16.84 10.45 -39.85
CA GLU A 513 18.01 10.31 -39.03
C GLU A 513 19.30 10.33 -39.86
N ILE A 514 19.31 9.68 -41.01
CA ILE A 514 20.44 9.74 -41.94
C ILE A 514 20.64 11.12 -42.52
N ASP A 515 19.55 11.79 -42.89
CA ASP A 515 19.57 13.15 -43.41
C ASP A 515 20.06 14.13 -42.32
N GLU A 516 19.70 13.93 -41.07
CA GLU A 516 20.20 14.71 -39.91
C GLU A 516 21.71 14.60 -39.77
N LEU A 517 22.29 13.39 -39.84
CA LEU A 517 23.73 13.19 -39.80
C LEU A 517 24.44 13.91 -40.97
N ASN A 518 23.85 13.90 -42.17
CA ASN A 518 24.45 14.53 -43.33
C ASN A 518 24.31 16.06 -43.29
N VAL A 519 23.10 16.58 -43.01
CA VAL A 519 22.77 18.01 -43.21
C VAL A 519 23.13 18.81 -41.95
N ASN A 520 22.74 18.36 -40.77
CA ASN A 520 22.90 19.14 -39.56
C ASN A 520 24.25 18.86 -38.88
N TRP A 521 24.75 17.63 -38.94
CA TRP A 521 26.05 17.24 -38.37
C TRP A 521 27.19 17.30 -39.39
N GLY A 522 26.93 17.36 -40.68
CA GLY A 522 27.93 17.54 -41.73
C GLY A 522 28.77 16.30 -42.08
N PHE A 523 28.33 15.09 -41.67
CA PHE A 523 29.01 13.86 -42.05
C PHE A 523 28.75 13.54 -43.52
N GLN A 524 29.82 13.31 -44.29
CA GLN A 524 29.67 12.84 -45.66
C GLN A 524 29.22 11.36 -45.66
N LYS A 525 28.34 10.99 -46.61
CA LYS A 525 27.75 9.63 -46.69
C LYS A 525 28.78 8.52 -46.61
N GLN A 526 29.93 8.67 -47.28
CA GLN A 526 31.02 7.71 -47.27
C GLN A 526 31.74 7.56 -45.89
N ASN A 527 31.54 8.52 -44.99
CA ASN A 527 32.14 8.55 -43.67
C ASN A 527 31.21 8.02 -42.58
N ILE A 528 29.96 7.66 -42.93
CA ILE A 528 29.01 7.02 -42.05
C ILE A 528 29.12 5.51 -42.20
N ILE A 529 29.59 4.84 -41.15
CA ILE A 529 29.85 3.41 -41.13
C ILE A 529 28.71 2.77 -40.32
N PHE A 530 27.96 1.87 -40.95
CA PHE A 530 26.87 1.13 -40.32
C PHE A 530 27.32 -0.29 -39.98
N LEU A 531 26.80 -0.84 -38.92
CA LEU A 531 26.82 -2.27 -38.64
C LEU A 531 25.95 -3.00 -39.65
N ASP A 532 26.37 -4.17 -40.07
CA ASP A 532 25.53 -5.05 -40.90
C ASP A 532 24.38 -5.67 -40.07
N ALA A 533 23.51 -6.44 -40.73
CA ALA A 533 22.35 -7.04 -40.08
C ALA A 533 22.73 -8.04 -38.98
N GLU A 534 23.81 -8.81 -39.19
CA GLU A 534 24.30 -9.80 -38.22
C GLU A 534 24.92 -9.09 -37.00
N GLU A 535 25.71 -8.07 -37.23
CA GLU A 535 26.33 -7.23 -36.22
C GLU A 535 25.27 -6.47 -35.37
N THR A 536 24.19 -5.99 -36.01
CA THR A 536 23.05 -5.36 -35.33
C THR A 536 22.35 -6.36 -34.40
N ILE A 537 22.20 -7.64 -34.83
CA ILE A 537 21.64 -8.70 -33.97
C ILE A 537 22.60 -9.03 -32.82
N LYS A 538 23.90 -9.09 -33.04
CA LYS A 538 24.92 -9.29 -31.99
C LYS A 538 24.84 -8.14 -30.96
N TRP A 539 24.73 -6.87 -31.41
CA TRP A 539 24.58 -5.72 -30.53
C TRP A 539 23.29 -5.81 -29.67
N LYS A 540 22.18 -6.18 -30.30
CA LYS A 540 20.90 -6.35 -29.62
C LYS A 540 20.92 -7.42 -28.51
N LYS A 541 21.80 -8.41 -28.63
CA LYS A 541 21.94 -9.55 -27.69
C LYS A 541 23.08 -9.38 -26.70
N ALA A 542 23.99 -8.41 -26.88
CA ALA A 542 25.17 -8.21 -26.05
C ALA A 542 24.83 -7.96 -24.57
N LYS A 543 25.37 -8.79 -23.67
CA LYS A 543 25.15 -8.70 -22.20
C LYS A 543 26.43 -8.91 -21.41
N GLN A 544 27.37 -9.68 -21.89
CA GLN A 544 28.62 -10.03 -21.20
C GLN A 544 29.80 -9.23 -21.74
N GLU A 545 30.89 -9.11 -20.99
CA GLU A 545 32.06 -8.33 -21.37
C GLU A 545 32.68 -8.84 -22.68
N GLU A 546 32.59 -10.13 -22.95
CA GLU A 546 33.10 -10.74 -24.20
C GLU A 546 32.30 -10.28 -25.43
N ASP A 547 31.01 -10.07 -25.31
CA ASP A 547 30.18 -9.55 -26.40
C ASP A 547 30.67 -8.15 -26.84
N PHE A 548 31.10 -7.34 -25.88
CA PHE A 548 31.57 -5.98 -26.13
C PHE A 548 32.97 -5.91 -26.74
N LYS A 549 33.81 -6.95 -26.62
CA LYS A 549 35.15 -7.02 -27.28
C LYS A 549 35.03 -6.84 -28.78
N TYR A 550 34.02 -7.46 -29.38
CA TYR A 550 33.77 -7.33 -30.82
C TYR A 550 33.53 -5.87 -31.22
N PHE A 551 32.66 -5.14 -30.51
CA PHE A 551 32.35 -3.75 -30.82
C PHE A 551 33.49 -2.80 -30.47
N LYS A 552 34.28 -3.08 -29.44
CA LYS A 552 35.51 -2.36 -29.10
C LYS A 552 36.55 -2.51 -30.22
N ASN A 553 36.69 -3.68 -30.77
CA ASN A 553 37.56 -3.91 -31.92
C ASN A 553 37.09 -3.15 -33.18
N ASN A 554 35.79 -3.14 -33.45
CA ASN A 554 35.22 -2.36 -34.55
C ASN A 554 35.49 -0.87 -34.42
N ILE A 555 35.45 -0.33 -33.22
CA ILE A 555 35.81 1.07 -32.93
C ILE A 555 37.28 1.28 -33.30
N ASN A 556 38.18 0.43 -32.81
CA ASN A 556 39.63 0.57 -33.06
C ASN A 556 40.03 0.45 -34.54
N ILE A 557 39.32 -0.36 -35.31
CA ILE A 557 39.59 -0.57 -36.75
C ILE A 557 39.06 0.60 -37.57
N ASN A 558 37.91 1.15 -37.22
CA ASN A 558 37.20 2.09 -38.07
C ASN A 558 37.37 3.56 -37.67
N LEU A 559 37.69 3.85 -36.42
CA LEU A 559 37.71 5.22 -35.86
C LEU A 559 39.07 5.58 -35.29
N LYS A 560 39.38 6.88 -35.29
CA LYS A 560 40.58 7.49 -34.69
C LYS A 560 40.20 8.65 -33.78
N GLU A 561 41.14 9.17 -33.04
CA GLU A 561 40.94 10.34 -32.16
C GLU A 561 40.21 11.48 -32.87
N GLY A 562 39.13 11.95 -32.26
CA GLY A 562 38.29 13.03 -32.79
C GLY A 562 37.18 12.58 -33.75
N ASP A 563 37.09 11.28 -34.12
CA ASP A 563 35.96 10.72 -34.81
C ASP A 563 34.76 10.53 -33.87
N TYR A 564 33.65 10.01 -34.39
CA TYR A 564 32.39 9.92 -33.68
C TYR A 564 31.85 8.49 -33.66
N ILE A 565 31.05 8.23 -32.61
CA ILE A 565 30.26 7.01 -32.51
C ILE A 565 28.82 7.39 -32.19
N LEU A 566 27.86 6.81 -32.91
CA LEU A 566 26.44 6.95 -32.62
C LEU A 566 25.94 5.67 -31.96
N LEU A 567 25.37 5.80 -30.77
CA LEU A 567 24.92 4.69 -29.94
C LEU A 567 23.40 4.68 -29.79
N HIS A 568 22.81 3.50 -29.99
CA HIS A 568 21.41 3.24 -29.67
C HIS A 568 21.25 1.85 -29.05
N GLY A 569 20.52 1.79 -27.94
CA GLY A 569 20.28 0.57 -27.16
C GLY A 569 19.92 0.90 -25.73
N ASP A 570 19.90 -0.08 -24.86
CA ASP A 570 19.72 0.18 -23.44
C ASP A 570 20.94 0.89 -22.80
N TYR A 571 20.70 1.48 -21.66
CA TYR A 571 21.70 2.27 -20.92
C TYR A 571 23.00 1.49 -20.65
N PHE A 572 22.89 0.21 -20.30
CA PHE A 572 24.04 -0.61 -19.97
C PHE A 572 24.99 -0.78 -21.17
N ARG A 573 24.46 -1.08 -22.38
CA ARG A 573 25.26 -1.21 -23.61
C ARG A 573 25.90 0.11 -23.99
N ILE A 574 25.11 1.20 -23.96
CA ILE A 574 25.58 2.54 -24.27
C ILE A 574 26.74 2.92 -23.32
N ALA A 575 26.56 2.75 -22.02
CA ALA A 575 27.58 3.09 -21.03
C ALA A 575 28.91 2.32 -21.23
N LYS A 576 28.84 1.02 -21.55
CA LYS A 576 30.00 0.17 -21.79
C LYS A 576 30.83 0.64 -22.98
N ILE A 577 30.19 0.97 -24.08
CA ILE A 577 30.88 1.40 -25.31
C ILE A 577 31.28 2.88 -25.23
N LYS A 578 30.45 3.74 -24.65
CA LYS A 578 30.78 5.15 -24.43
C LYS A 578 32.06 5.32 -23.57
N GLY A 579 32.14 4.58 -22.45
CA GLY A 579 33.31 4.61 -21.58
C GLY A 579 34.58 4.20 -22.35
N TYR A 580 34.49 3.15 -23.17
CA TYR A 580 35.61 2.72 -23.99
C TYR A 580 35.96 3.74 -25.07
N ALA A 581 35.01 4.28 -25.82
CA ALA A 581 35.23 5.29 -26.85
C ALA A 581 35.90 6.56 -26.27
N GLY A 582 35.46 6.98 -25.07
CA GLY A 582 36.02 8.12 -24.36
C GLY A 582 37.53 7.96 -24.04
N THR A 583 38.03 6.76 -23.76
CA THR A 583 39.45 6.50 -23.52
C THR A 583 40.33 6.79 -24.76
N TYR A 584 39.73 6.70 -25.94
CA TYR A 584 40.40 7.00 -27.23
C TYR A 584 40.00 8.37 -27.80
N LYS A 585 39.40 9.24 -26.99
CA LYS A 585 38.91 10.57 -27.36
C LYS A 585 37.96 10.58 -28.57
N ILE A 586 37.19 9.54 -28.72
CA ILE A 586 36.10 9.41 -29.72
C ILE A 586 34.85 10.01 -29.11
N LYS A 587 34.21 10.91 -29.85
CA LYS A 587 33.00 11.61 -29.38
C LYS A 587 31.77 10.74 -29.53
N SER A 588 30.93 10.70 -28.51
CA SER A 588 29.73 9.87 -28.50
C SER A 588 28.47 10.69 -28.74
N LEU A 589 27.59 10.18 -29.59
CA LEU A 589 26.23 10.68 -29.81
C LEU A 589 25.25 9.58 -29.42
N ILE A 590 24.06 9.93 -28.98
CA ILE A 590 22.95 9.00 -28.75
C ILE A 590 21.76 9.38 -29.61
N ILE A 591 21.00 8.37 -30.02
CA ILE A 591 19.68 8.60 -30.65
C ILE A 591 18.70 9.02 -29.55
N CYS A 592 18.00 10.14 -29.78
CA CYS A 592 16.98 10.65 -28.88
C CYS A 592 15.59 10.26 -29.39
N ASP A 593 14.70 9.90 -28.48
CA ASP A 593 13.28 9.82 -28.81
C ASP A 593 12.75 11.22 -29.07
N ARG A 594 12.15 11.43 -30.24
CA ARG A 594 11.56 12.70 -30.60
C ARG A 594 10.15 12.79 -30.06
N PHE A 595 9.89 13.84 -29.30
CA PHE A 595 8.55 14.16 -28.79
C PHE A 595 7.90 15.30 -29.62
N SER A 596 8.69 16.01 -30.42
CA SER A 596 8.19 17.00 -31.38
C SER A 596 9.01 16.96 -32.68
N PRO A 597 8.46 17.50 -33.82
CA PRO A 597 9.19 17.60 -35.08
C PRO A 597 10.45 18.47 -35.01
N GLU A 598 10.56 19.32 -33.98
CA GLU A 598 11.68 20.26 -33.79
C GLU A 598 12.81 19.70 -32.91
N ASP A 599 12.62 18.53 -32.30
CA ASP A 599 13.62 17.91 -31.48
C ASP A 599 14.78 17.36 -32.33
N GLU A 600 16.01 17.52 -31.84
CA GLU A 600 17.20 16.93 -32.48
C GLU A 600 17.15 15.39 -32.36
N TYR A 601 17.51 14.70 -33.46
CA TYR A 601 17.60 13.24 -33.47
C TYR A 601 18.74 12.72 -32.60
N PHE A 602 19.81 13.50 -32.44
CA PHE A 602 21.02 13.07 -31.78
C PHE A 602 21.53 14.09 -30.78
N LYS A 603 22.00 13.63 -29.64
CA LYS A 603 22.67 14.44 -28.63
C LYS A 603 24.10 13.99 -28.42
N GLY A 604 25.02 14.95 -28.33
CA GLY A 604 26.39 14.70 -27.87
C GLY A 604 26.39 14.37 -26.37
N ILE A 605 27.13 13.30 -25.98
CA ILE A 605 27.25 12.83 -24.62
C ILE A 605 28.70 12.62 -24.21
#